data_22bdafc4b14f5d78dcc74e658630047e
#
_entry.id   22bdafc4b14f5d78dcc74e658630047e
#
_cell.length_a   1.000
_cell.length_b   1.000
_cell.length_c   1.000
_cell.angle_alpha   90.00
_cell.angle_beta   90.00
_cell.angle_gamma   90.00
#
_symmetry.space_group_name_H-M   'P 1'
#
loop_
_entity.id
_entity.type
_entity.pdbx_description
1 polymer ?
#
loop_
_entity_poly.entity_id
_entity_poly.type
_entity_poly.pdbx_seq_one_letter_code
_entity_poly.pdbx_strand_id
1 'polypeptide(L)'
;MTNVGARSRLCRALAKTRINNSGHKKFKTRTGLRFFGLAAVVLCSQTLVRAGDGTAAPSPSPSPVTYQPFLPGLIDAFGQALTSPAYTPPQPGATENTRRGAYPAPFDDPPFFTSDYQIGGSPVIGDHNEATVWPLMKAVYGSGPFGQWLKDNRINFYGWVEGGFNLSSSSHNNAPMAYDIRPDQPELDQVVAYLERLPDEYQTDHVDWGFRISALYGLDYRFTISKGLFSSQLLKYNEKYGFDMPMVYFDFYVPGIFEGMNIRIGRYISVPDIEAQLAPNNPMYTHSLLYTFDPFTQEGIISTVKLTPNWSIQFGVSAGNDQAIWDSSARLTGTFMVQYISPNNMDSVYIGANSVNDGEFSFNNVQDYVGTWTHKFNDIVNMQTEAWYMYMRGVPGIGWAPEWAVVNYLFVRLSKNTYLNIRNEYFDDAAGQRTGVKDVYSEHAIGLALWPNSITELRPEIRFERAYQREAYDNKTRKNQVSFDCDLTVHF
;
A
#
# COMPACT_ATOMS: atom_id res chain seq x y z
N MET A 1 -32.19 -5.42 -1.24
CA MET A 1 -31.13 -5.98 -2.11
C MET A 1 -30.06 -4.92 -2.21
N THR A 2 -29.08 -5.02 -1.38
CA THR A 2 -28.08 -3.98 -1.07
C THR A 2 -27.01 -3.91 -2.15
N ASN A 3 -26.87 -2.73 -2.75
CA ASN A 3 -25.82 -2.40 -3.69
C ASN A 3 -24.49 -2.25 -2.95
N VAL A 4 -23.68 -3.27 -3.00
CA VAL A 4 -22.27 -3.20 -2.63
C VAL A 4 -21.51 -2.57 -3.79
N GLY A 5 -20.59 -1.68 -3.50
CA GLY A 5 -19.84 -0.79 -4.37
C GLY A 5 -19.58 -1.20 -5.83
N ALA A 6 -19.26 -0.26 -6.67
CA ALA A 6 -19.15 -0.41 -8.12
C ALA A 6 -18.34 -1.62 -8.60
N ARG A 7 -17.29 -2.03 -7.87
CA ARG A 7 -16.53 -3.27 -8.14
C ARG A 7 -17.43 -4.52 -8.12
N SER A 8 -18.42 -4.59 -7.23
CA SER A 8 -19.32 -5.76 -7.15
C SER A 8 -20.31 -5.84 -8.30
N ARG A 9 -20.69 -4.73 -8.94
CA ARG A 9 -21.60 -4.72 -10.09
C ARG A 9 -20.92 -5.17 -11.37
N LEU A 10 -19.69 -4.74 -11.60
CA LEU A 10 -18.88 -5.18 -12.74
C LEU A 10 -18.66 -6.71 -12.68
N CYS A 11 -18.33 -7.23 -11.51
CA CYS A 11 -18.19 -8.66 -11.29
C CYS A 11 -19.50 -9.45 -11.47
N ARG A 12 -20.67 -8.91 -11.06
CA ARG A 12 -21.97 -9.57 -11.26
C ARG A 12 -22.42 -9.60 -12.72
N ALA A 13 -22.10 -8.56 -13.50
CA ALA A 13 -22.41 -8.53 -14.93
C ALA A 13 -21.62 -9.61 -15.67
N LEU A 14 -20.35 -9.80 -15.35
CA LEU A 14 -19.50 -10.84 -15.96
C LEU A 14 -19.91 -12.27 -15.59
N ALA A 15 -20.38 -12.51 -14.38
CA ALA A 15 -20.86 -13.82 -13.95
C ALA A 15 -22.19 -14.22 -14.62
N LYS A 16 -23.08 -13.27 -14.95
CA LYS A 16 -24.35 -13.58 -15.62
C LYS A 16 -24.23 -13.86 -17.11
N THR A 17 -23.18 -13.38 -17.78
CA THR A 17 -23.01 -13.58 -19.23
C THR A 17 -22.49 -14.99 -19.61
N ARG A 18 -22.14 -15.83 -18.64
CA ARG A 18 -21.56 -17.16 -18.87
C ARG A 18 -22.52 -18.35 -18.82
N ILE A 19 -23.84 -18.15 -18.65
CA ILE A 19 -24.80 -19.26 -18.49
C ILE A 19 -25.69 -19.45 -19.75
N ASN A 20 -25.27 -19.13 -20.92
CA ASN A 20 -25.96 -19.61 -22.12
C ASN A 20 -24.98 -19.74 -23.29
N ASN A 21 -24.26 -20.86 -23.34
CA ASN A 21 -23.86 -21.51 -24.58
C ASN A 21 -23.30 -22.92 -24.30
N SER A 22 -24.18 -23.89 -24.24
CA SER A 22 -23.86 -25.29 -24.35
C SER A 22 -23.96 -25.68 -25.81
N GLY A 23 -22.83 -25.80 -26.48
CA GLY A 23 -22.72 -26.33 -27.82
C GLY A 23 -21.43 -27.09 -27.97
N HIS A 24 -21.54 -28.43 -27.94
CA HIS A 24 -20.45 -29.38 -28.13
C HIS A 24 -19.65 -29.13 -29.41
N LYS A 25 -18.33 -29.03 -29.33
CA LYS A 25 -17.41 -29.63 -30.31
C LYS A 25 -16.10 -30.03 -29.63
N LYS A 26 -15.84 -31.33 -29.65
CA LYS A 26 -14.57 -31.93 -29.27
C LYS A 26 -13.48 -31.53 -30.26
N PHE A 27 -12.38 -30.99 -29.77
CA PHE A 27 -11.11 -31.01 -30.46
C PHE A 27 -10.03 -31.53 -29.49
N LYS A 28 -9.46 -32.70 -29.86
CA LYS A 28 -8.27 -33.26 -29.26
C LYS A 28 -7.07 -32.55 -29.87
N THR A 29 -6.23 -31.95 -29.05
CA THR A 29 -4.78 -31.88 -29.36
C THR A 29 -3.99 -31.98 -28.06
N ARG A 30 -3.19 -33.02 -27.98
CA ARG A 30 -2.14 -33.20 -26.99
C ARG A 30 -1.00 -32.26 -27.36
N THR A 31 -0.55 -31.45 -26.40
CA THR A 31 0.89 -31.15 -26.29
C THR A 31 1.15 -30.82 -24.83
N GLY A 32 1.85 -31.72 -24.16
CA GLY A 32 2.30 -31.53 -22.79
C GLY A 32 3.53 -30.64 -22.80
N LEU A 33 3.47 -29.57 -22.04
CA LEU A 33 4.66 -28.82 -21.65
C LEU A 33 4.86 -29.05 -20.14
N ARG A 34 5.82 -29.88 -19.80
CA ARG A 34 6.30 -30.08 -18.45
C ARG A 34 7.19 -28.88 -18.10
N PHE A 35 6.75 -28.01 -17.26
CA PHE A 35 7.64 -27.07 -16.59
C PHE A 35 8.32 -27.77 -15.42
N PHE A 36 9.61 -28.05 -15.60
CA PHE A 36 10.50 -28.46 -14.54
C PHE A 36 10.80 -27.24 -13.66
N GLY A 37 10.52 -27.39 -12.36
CA GLY A 37 10.99 -26.44 -11.37
C GLY A 37 12.51 -26.46 -11.29
N LEU A 38 13.14 -25.34 -11.56
CA LEU A 38 14.56 -25.13 -11.30
C LEU A 38 14.69 -24.53 -9.89
N ALA A 39 14.89 -25.39 -8.89
CA ALA A 39 15.38 -24.97 -7.58
C ALA A 39 16.90 -24.73 -7.74
N ALA A 40 17.30 -23.49 -7.88
CA ALA A 40 18.69 -23.10 -7.85
C ALA A 40 19.17 -23.14 -6.39
N VAL A 41 19.87 -24.20 -6.03
CA VAL A 41 20.68 -24.25 -4.80
C VAL A 41 21.91 -23.39 -5.03
N VAL A 42 21.93 -22.22 -4.44
CA VAL A 42 23.15 -21.39 -4.36
C VAL A 42 24.03 -21.97 -3.25
N LEU A 43 25.03 -22.75 -3.64
CA LEU A 43 26.11 -23.16 -2.77
C LEU A 43 27.04 -21.95 -2.55
N CYS A 44 27.02 -21.39 -1.35
CA CYS A 44 28.04 -20.45 -0.89
C CYS A 44 29.38 -21.15 -0.79
N SER A 45 30.29 -20.89 -1.72
CA SER A 45 31.71 -21.24 -1.58
C SER A 45 32.37 -20.23 -0.65
N GLN A 46 32.64 -20.62 0.57
CA GLN A 46 33.50 -19.87 1.49
C GLN A 46 34.94 -19.93 1.01
N THR A 47 35.47 -18.80 0.57
CA THR A 47 36.88 -18.63 0.31
C THR A 47 37.60 -18.42 1.65
N LEU A 48 38.38 -19.38 2.07
CA LEU A 48 39.29 -19.29 3.22
C LEU A 48 40.37 -18.23 2.93
N VAL A 49 40.22 -17.05 3.51
CA VAL A 49 41.32 -16.08 3.59
C VAL A 49 42.22 -16.49 4.75
N ARG A 50 43.47 -16.79 4.44
CA ARG A 50 44.50 -17.16 5.39
C ARG A 50 44.95 -15.92 6.17
N ALA A 51 44.65 -15.87 7.46
CA ALA A 51 45.10 -14.80 8.34
C ALA A 51 46.61 -14.81 8.52
N GLY A 52 47.24 -13.66 8.33
CA GLY A 52 48.60 -13.41 8.70
C GLY A 52 48.73 -13.20 10.23
N ASP A 53 49.79 -13.74 10.82
CA ASP A 53 50.12 -13.61 12.24
C ASP A 53 50.35 -12.14 12.61
N GLY A 54 49.36 -11.54 13.23
CA GLY A 54 49.51 -10.32 14.00
C GLY A 54 48.93 -10.57 15.39
N THR A 55 49.77 -10.54 16.42
CA THR A 55 49.38 -10.66 17.84
C THR A 55 48.54 -9.41 18.22
N ALA A 56 47.24 -9.45 17.94
CA ALA A 56 46.30 -8.51 18.50
C ALA A 56 45.94 -8.90 19.93
N ALA A 57 45.92 -7.93 20.83
CA ALA A 57 45.48 -8.13 22.20
C ALA A 57 44.06 -8.76 22.20
N PRO A 58 43.73 -9.66 23.14
CA PRO A 58 42.44 -10.30 23.18
C PRO A 58 41.35 -9.23 23.33
N SER A 59 40.46 -9.18 22.38
CA SER A 59 39.23 -8.37 22.46
C SER A 59 38.48 -8.77 23.75
N PRO A 60 37.93 -7.83 24.51
CA PRO A 60 37.14 -8.16 25.68
C PRO A 60 36.04 -9.11 25.27
N SER A 61 35.86 -10.21 25.99
CA SER A 61 34.77 -11.17 25.77
C SER A 61 33.46 -10.41 25.75
N PRO A 62 32.58 -10.64 24.76
CA PRO A 62 31.28 -10.00 24.73
C PRO A 62 30.55 -10.34 26.04
N SER A 63 30.00 -9.33 26.68
CA SER A 63 29.18 -9.50 27.88
C SER A 63 28.10 -10.52 27.60
N PRO A 64 27.77 -11.44 28.51
CA PRO A 64 26.71 -12.42 28.28
C PRO A 64 25.39 -11.73 27.97
N VAL A 65 24.80 -12.07 26.86
CA VAL A 65 23.48 -11.56 26.47
C VAL A 65 22.47 -12.10 27.46
N THR A 66 21.82 -11.22 28.21
CA THR A 66 20.78 -11.61 29.16
C THR A 66 19.44 -11.63 28.41
N TYR A 67 18.86 -12.82 28.28
CA TYR A 67 17.54 -13.00 27.69
C TYR A 67 16.45 -12.83 28.73
N GLN A 68 15.37 -12.18 28.36
CA GLN A 68 14.16 -12.07 29.18
C GLN A 68 13.12 -13.09 28.71
N PRO A 69 12.39 -13.80 29.61
CA PRO A 69 11.31 -14.68 29.20
C PRO A 69 10.28 -13.93 28.35
N PHE A 70 9.77 -14.56 27.29
CA PHE A 70 8.94 -13.92 26.29
C PHE A 70 7.73 -13.17 26.87
N LEU A 71 6.95 -13.82 27.77
CA LEU A 71 5.71 -13.22 28.28
C LEU A 71 5.96 -11.98 29.16
N PRO A 72 6.87 -11.99 30.14
CA PRO A 72 7.26 -10.77 30.83
C PRO A 72 7.82 -9.70 29.89
N GLY A 73 8.68 -10.07 28.93
CA GLY A 73 9.22 -9.14 27.93
C GLY A 73 8.13 -8.50 27.06
N LEU A 74 7.07 -9.24 26.72
CA LEU A 74 5.95 -8.73 25.98
C LEU A 74 5.16 -7.69 26.79
N ILE A 75 4.85 -7.99 28.04
CA ILE A 75 4.13 -7.07 28.94
C ILE A 75 4.94 -5.78 29.12
N ASP A 76 6.25 -5.91 29.35
CA ASP A 76 7.13 -4.76 29.51
C ASP A 76 7.21 -3.93 28.23
N ALA A 77 7.33 -4.55 27.05
CA ALA A 77 7.42 -3.89 25.78
C ALA A 77 6.14 -3.09 25.45
N PHE A 78 4.95 -3.67 25.69
CA PHE A 78 3.69 -2.96 25.54
C PHE A 78 3.53 -1.85 26.60
N GLY A 79 3.88 -2.11 27.86
CA GLY A 79 3.82 -1.10 28.93
C GLY A 79 4.70 0.11 28.61
N GLN A 80 5.90 -0.11 28.10
CA GLN A 80 6.78 0.96 27.63
C GLN A 80 6.20 1.70 26.44
N ALA A 81 5.69 0.99 25.43
CA ALA A 81 5.15 1.60 24.24
C ALA A 81 3.92 2.49 24.51
N LEU A 82 3.02 2.06 25.40
CA LEU A 82 1.85 2.83 25.83
C LEU A 82 2.20 4.12 26.59
N THR A 83 3.36 4.15 27.22
CA THR A 83 3.84 5.32 27.98
C THR A 83 4.87 6.16 27.23
N SER A 84 5.43 5.63 26.14
CA SER A 84 6.37 6.37 25.31
C SER A 84 5.63 7.36 24.40
N PRO A 85 6.21 8.54 24.17
CA PRO A 85 5.66 9.45 23.16
C PRO A 85 5.70 8.76 21.80
N ALA A 86 4.70 9.06 20.98
CA ALA A 86 4.78 8.74 19.58
C ALA A 86 6.05 9.38 19.02
N TYR A 87 6.75 8.64 18.25
CA TYR A 87 7.96 9.01 17.52
C TYR A 87 8.80 10.16 18.10
N THR A 88 10.06 9.88 18.34
CA THR A 88 11.10 10.89 18.55
C THR A 88 11.85 11.02 17.24
N PRO A 89 11.74 12.14 16.50
CA PRO A 89 12.51 12.32 15.29
C PRO A 89 13.99 12.13 15.56
N PRO A 90 14.78 11.64 14.58
CA PRO A 90 16.23 11.67 14.65
C PRO A 90 16.67 13.08 15.06
N GLN A 91 17.67 13.18 15.95
CA GLN A 91 18.17 14.49 16.39
C GLN A 91 18.61 15.28 15.17
N PRO A 92 18.22 16.57 15.00
CA PRO A 92 18.75 17.42 13.97
C PRO A 92 20.28 17.43 14.05
N GLY A 93 20.96 16.92 13.03
CA GLY A 93 22.43 16.77 13.02
C GLY A 93 22.90 15.32 13.16
N ALA A 94 22.08 14.32 13.48
CA ALA A 94 22.29 12.99 12.97
C ALA A 94 21.99 13.03 11.46
N THR A 95 22.89 13.60 10.69
CA THR A 95 22.91 13.37 9.24
C THR A 95 23.19 11.90 9.08
N GLU A 96 22.14 11.11 8.99
CA GLU A 96 22.26 9.83 8.36
C GLU A 96 22.85 10.15 6.99
N ASN A 97 24.04 9.62 6.77
CA ASN A 97 24.71 9.79 5.50
C ASN A 97 23.92 9.01 4.48
N THR A 98 22.95 9.69 3.84
CA THR A 98 22.28 9.11 2.70
C THR A 98 23.35 8.77 1.67
N ARG A 99 23.36 7.53 1.24
CA ARG A 99 24.31 7.10 0.23
C ARG A 99 24.04 7.86 -1.08
N ARG A 100 25.11 8.44 -1.65
CA ARG A 100 25.03 9.14 -2.95
C ARG A 100 23.97 10.25 -3.01
N GLY A 101 23.67 10.88 -1.87
CA GLY A 101 22.71 11.98 -1.82
C GLY A 101 21.26 11.54 -2.16
N ALA A 102 20.87 10.33 -1.77
CA ALA A 102 19.46 9.93 -1.84
C ALA A 102 18.61 10.93 -1.08
N TYR A 103 17.53 11.36 -1.69
CA TYR A 103 16.56 12.24 -1.05
C TYR A 103 15.30 11.43 -0.77
N PRO A 104 14.86 11.32 0.49
CA PRO A 104 13.53 10.81 0.81
C PRO A 104 12.46 11.74 0.25
N ALA A 105 11.23 11.29 0.20
CA ALA A 105 10.12 12.17 -0.14
C ALA A 105 10.09 13.37 0.82
N PRO A 106 9.72 14.58 0.35
CA PRO A 106 9.73 15.79 1.18
C PRO A 106 8.90 15.68 2.45
N PHE A 107 7.93 14.79 2.48
CA PHE A 107 7.07 14.50 3.59
C PHE A 107 7.17 13.02 3.96
N ASP A 108 8.23 12.67 4.64
CA ASP A 108 8.58 11.31 5.04
C ASP A 108 8.92 11.24 6.54
N ASP A 109 8.38 12.17 7.30
CA ASP A 109 8.55 12.15 8.74
C ASP A 109 7.51 11.20 9.37
N PRO A 110 7.94 10.14 10.07
CA PRO A 110 7.01 9.45 10.94
C PRO A 110 6.25 10.46 11.82
N PRO A 111 5.00 10.18 12.14
CA PRO A 111 4.32 8.92 12.00
C PRO A 111 3.66 8.67 10.65
N PHE A 112 3.64 9.62 9.72
CA PHE A 112 2.81 9.56 8.53
C PHE A 112 3.27 8.61 7.45
N PHE A 113 4.57 8.47 7.21
CA PHE A 113 5.02 7.73 6.04
C PHE A 113 6.01 6.67 6.45
N THR A 114 5.64 5.45 6.17
CA THR A 114 6.58 4.36 6.08
C THR A 114 7.16 4.35 4.67
N SER A 115 8.34 3.76 4.53
CA SER A 115 9.04 3.55 3.26
C SER A 115 8.20 2.91 2.14
N ASP A 116 7.00 2.42 2.45
CA ASP A 116 6.10 1.76 1.49
C ASP A 116 5.52 2.71 0.45
N TYR A 117 5.61 4.01 0.69
CA TYR A 117 4.97 5.04 -0.11
C TYR A 117 5.84 5.74 -1.11
N GLN A 118 7.12 5.67 -0.94
CA GLN A 118 7.99 6.63 -1.60
C GLN A 118 8.16 6.37 -3.09
N ILE A 119 8.10 5.11 -3.51
CA ILE A 119 8.07 4.73 -4.93
C ILE A 119 7.28 3.43 -5.04
N GLY A 120 5.95 3.52 -5.11
CA GLY A 120 5.10 2.36 -5.34
C GLY A 120 5.39 1.16 -4.44
N GLY A 121 5.53 1.40 -3.14
CA GLY A 121 5.86 0.36 -2.19
C GLY A 121 7.30 -0.17 -2.29
N SER A 122 8.21 0.52 -2.99
CA SER A 122 9.63 0.22 -2.95
C SER A 122 10.36 1.16 -2.01
N PRO A 123 11.27 0.67 -1.20
CA PRO A 123 12.13 1.50 -0.36
C PRO A 123 12.92 2.50 -1.19
N VAL A 124 13.29 3.62 -0.60
CA VAL A 124 14.15 4.59 -1.28
C VAL A 124 15.56 4.05 -1.39
N ILE A 125 15.98 3.71 -2.60
CA ILE A 125 17.31 3.22 -2.88
C ILE A 125 18.35 4.26 -2.43
N GLY A 126 19.25 3.84 -1.56
CA GLY A 126 20.33 4.67 -1.02
C GLY A 126 20.02 5.33 0.31
N ASP A 127 18.86 5.08 0.90
CA ASP A 127 18.49 5.49 2.24
C ASP A 127 18.51 4.29 3.20
N HIS A 128 18.59 4.57 4.51
CA HIS A 128 18.45 3.53 5.55
C HIS A 128 16.98 3.15 5.69
N ASN A 129 16.70 1.91 5.37
CA ASN A 129 15.38 1.34 5.46
C ASN A 129 15.30 0.36 6.63
N GLU A 130 15.11 0.90 7.82
CA GLU A 130 14.93 0.09 9.02
C GLU A 130 13.45 -0.06 9.35
N ALA A 131 12.98 -1.30 9.36
CA ALA A 131 11.63 -1.60 9.82
C ALA A 131 11.48 -1.21 11.31
N THR A 132 10.39 -0.53 11.64
CA THR A 132 10.05 -0.23 13.03
C THR A 132 9.89 -1.52 13.83
N VAL A 133 10.61 -1.64 14.94
CA VAL A 133 10.50 -2.79 15.83
C VAL A 133 9.38 -2.55 16.84
N TRP A 134 8.23 -3.12 16.58
CA TRP A 134 7.04 -3.03 17.42
C TRP A 134 7.15 -3.90 18.70
N PRO A 135 6.26 -3.73 19.70
CA PRO A 135 6.38 -4.40 21.01
C PRO A 135 6.51 -5.91 20.94
N LEU A 136 5.75 -6.56 20.06
CA LEU A 136 5.83 -8.00 19.88
C LEU A 136 7.23 -8.46 19.49
N MET A 137 7.82 -7.81 18.48
CA MET A 137 9.17 -8.20 18.04
C MET A 137 10.27 -7.76 18.99
N LYS A 138 10.08 -6.68 19.77
CA LYS A 138 11.00 -6.37 20.88
C LYS A 138 11.07 -7.52 21.88
N ALA A 139 9.92 -8.06 22.26
CA ALA A 139 9.86 -9.22 23.15
C ALA A 139 10.45 -10.49 22.53
N VAL A 140 10.16 -10.76 21.26
CA VAL A 140 10.70 -11.91 20.52
C VAL A 140 12.22 -11.83 20.42
N TYR A 141 12.77 -10.70 19.99
CA TYR A 141 14.22 -10.50 19.86
C TYR A 141 14.96 -10.66 21.17
N GLY A 142 14.36 -10.22 22.28
CA GLY A 142 14.93 -10.36 23.62
C GLY A 142 14.74 -11.72 24.28
N SER A 143 13.96 -12.64 23.69
CA SER A 143 13.50 -13.85 24.40
C SER A 143 14.50 -15.04 24.38
N GLY A 144 15.50 -15.02 23.49
CA GLY A 144 16.47 -16.12 23.40
C GLY A 144 17.26 -16.14 22.09
N PRO A 145 18.06 -17.20 21.87
CA PRO A 145 18.93 -17.29 20.68
C PRO A 145 18.18 -17.25 19.34
N PHE A 146 16.97 -17.80 19.31
CA PHE A 146 16.14 -17.74 18.09
C PHE A 146 15.67 -16.30 17.79
N GLY A 147 15.25 -15.56 18.81
CA GLY A 147 14.91 -14.15 18.66
C GLY A 147 16.10 -13.32 18.19
N GLN A 148 17.28 -13.57 18.74
CA GLN A 148 18.51 -12.93 18.29
C GLN A 148 18.82 -13.28 16.83
N TRP A 149 18.67 -14.54 16.43
CA TRP A 149 18.85 -14.96 15.04
C TRP A 149 17.89 -14.23 14.08
N LEU A 150 16.62 -14.07 14.43
CA LEU A 150 15.66 -13.28 13.65
C LEU A 150 16.14 -11.84 13.49
N LYS A 151 16.58 -11.21 14.58
CA LYS A 151 17.12 -9.85 14.57
C LYS A 151 18.35 -9.73 13.67
N ASP A 152 19.33 -10.63 13.81
CA ASP A 152 20.56 -10.62 13.03
C ASP A 152 20.31 -10.84 11.53
N ASN A 153 19.21 -11.51 11.19
CA ASN A 153 18.78 -11.72 9.80
C ASN A 153 17.74 -10.70 9.33
N ARG A 154 17.45 -9.66 10.11
CA ARG A 154 16.48 -8.60 9.77
C ARG A 154 15.07 -9.14 9.47
N ILE A 155 14.69 -10.26 10.08
CA ILE A 155 13.34 -10.84 9.93
C ILE A 155 12.45 -10.23 11.00
N ASN A 156 11.42 -9.54 10.56
CA ASN A 156 10.46 -8.83 11.39
C ASN A 156 9.04 -9.38 11.20
N PHE A 157 8.29 -9.45 12.30
CA PHE A 157 6.87 -9.76 12.30
C PHE A 157 6.14 -8.69 13.12
N TYR A 158 5.17 -8.04 12.52
CA TYR A 158 4.42 -6.97 13.18
C TYR A 158 3.05 -6.80 12.50
N GLY A 159 2.25 -5.94 13.09
CA GLY A 159 0.95 -5.64 12.53
C GLY A 159 0.18 -4.64 13.37
N TRP A 160 -1.09 -4.53 13.05
CA TRP A 160 -2.02 -3.66 13.75
C TRP A 160 -3.44 -4.21 13.72
N VAL A 161 -4.25 -3.67 14.60
CA VAL A 161 -5.69 -3.81 14.58
C VAL A 161 -6.29 -2.42 14.45
N GLU A 162 -7.16 -2.25 13.47
CA GLU A 162 -7.93 -1.04 13.24
C GLU A 162 -9.41 -1.32 13.33
N GLY A 163 -10.11 -0.45 14.00
CA GLY A 163 -11.57 -0.42 14.03
C GLY A 163 -12.07 1.00 14.05
N GLY A 164 -13.12 1.25 13.29
CA GLY A 164 -13.69 2.58 13.14
C GLY A 164 -15.20 2.61 13.33
N PHE A 165 -15.73 3.80 13.26
CA PHE A 165 -17.17 4.05 13.21
C PHE A 165 -17.45 5.37 12.49
N ASN A 166 -18.67 5.50 11.97
CA ASN A 166 -19.17 6.76 11.44
C ASN A 166 -20.54 7.14 11.99
N LEU A 167 -20.84 8.43 11.90
CA LEU A 167 -22.17 8.99 12.04
C LEU A 167 -22.50 9.70 10.74
N SER A 168 -23.50 9.21 9.99
CA SER A 168 -23.77 9.66 8.64
C SER A 168 -25.15 10.31 8.49
N SER A 169 -25.24 11.27 7.59
CA SER A 169 -26.53 11.80 7.12
C SER A 169 -27.30 10.83 6.22
N SER A 170 -26.62 9.81 5.67
CA SER A 170 -27.26 8.71 4.94
C SER A 170 -27.82 7.69 5.91
N SER A 171 -28.98 7.12 5.59
CA SER A 171 -29.69 6.17 6.48
C SER A 171 -29.49 4.72 6.08
N HIS A 172 -29.10 4.45 4.83
CA HIS A 172 -29.03 3.10 4.28
C HIS A 172 -27.65 2.72 3.78
N ASN A 173 -26.89 3.66 3.21
CA ASN A 173 -25.64 3.35 2.55
C ASN A 173 -24.83 4.62 2.30
N ASN A 174 -23.55 4.64 2.63
CA ASN A 174 -22.64 5.75 2.36
C ASN A 174 -22.03 5.70 0.94
N ALA A 175 -22.26 4.63 0.16
CA ALA A 175 -21.74 4.60 -1.21
C ALA A 175 -22.19 5.81 -2.05
N PRO A 176 -21.31 6.32 -2.93
CA PRO A 176 -20.09 5.70 -3.48
C PRO A 176 -18.85 5.75 -2.58
N MET A 177 -18.85 6.42 -1.45
CA MET A 177 -17.79 6.28 -0.44
C MET A 177 -17.51 4.79 -0.19
N ALA A 178 -16.26 4.35 -0.30
CA ALA A 178 -16.00 2.93 -0.36
C ALA A 178 -15.71 2.31 1.01
N TYR A 179 -14.82 2.88 1.75
CA TYR A 179 -14.29 2.21 2.95
C TYR A 179 -15.31 2.18 4.08
N ASP A 180 -15.88 3.26 4.46
CA ASP A 180 -16.91 3.35 5.51
C ASP A 180 -18.33 3.35 4.90
N ILE A 181 -18.69 2.23 4.27
CA ILE A 181 -19.91 2.12 3.44
C ILE A 181 -21.22 1.99 4.22
N ARG A 182 -21.16 1.74 5.52
CA ARG A 182 -22.35 1.50 6.34
C ARG A 182 -22.55 2.62 7.35
N PRO A 183 -23.67 3.33 7.28
CA PRO A 183 -23.94 4.41 8.21
C PRO A 183 -24.18 3.90 9.65
N ASP A 184 -23.74 4.69 10.60
CA ASP A 184 -24.08 4.64 12.03
C ASP A 184 -23.72 3.32 12.73
N GLN A 185 -22.60 2.68 12.35
CA GLN A 185 -22.18 1.46 13.03
C GLN A 185 -20.65 1.33 13.16
N PRO A 186 -20.18 0.65 14.23
CA PRO A 186 -18.79 0.29 14.33
C PRO A 186 -18.42 -0.84 13.38
N GLU A 187 -17.21 -0.81 12.85
CA GLU A 187 -16.65 -1.81 11.95
C GLU A 187 -15.26 -2.24 12.42
N LEU A 188 -14.86 -3.46 12.09
CA LEU A 188 -13.48 -3.94 12.18
C LEU A 188 -12.92 -3.86 10.77
N ASP A 189 -12.09 -2.87 10.53
CA ASP A 189 -11.62 -2.55 9.18
C ASP A 189 -10.42 -3.39 8.83
N GLN A 190 -9.41 -3.43 9.71
CA GLN A 190 -8.19 -4.17 9.45
C GLN A 190 -7.67 -4.90 10.69
N VAL A 191 -7.33 -6.16 10.53
CA VAL A 191 -6.35 -6.89 11.33
C VAL A 191 -5.26 -7.31 10.36
N VAL A 192 -4.12 -6.68 10.44
CA VAL A 192 -3.02 -6.90 9.50
C VAL A 192 -1.81 -7.49 10.22
N ALA A 193 -1.16 -8.43 9.56
CA ALA A 193 0.10 -9.00 10.00
C ALA A 193 1.09 -9.02 8.83
N TYR A 194 2.32 -8.59 9.10
CA TYR A 194 3.46 -8.66 8.20
C TYR A 194 4.48 -9.67 8.69
N LEU A 195 5.05 -10.41 7.76
CA LEU A 195 6.31 -11.11 7.94
C LEU A 195 7.25 -10.62 6.82
N GLU A 196 8.35 -10.02 7.17
CA GLU A 196 9.24 -9.41 6.19
C GLU A 196 10.72 -9.50 6.55
N ARG A 197 11.54 -9.36 5.54
CA ARG A 197 12.94 -9.00 5.57
C ARG A 197 13.15 -7.95 4.50
N LEU A 198 13.54 -6.74 4.88
CA LEU A 198 13.85 -5.70 3.92
C LEU A 198 15.28 -5.85 3.40
N PRO A 199 15.55 -5.65 2.10
CA PRO A 199 16.91 -5.60 1.59
C PRO A 199 17.63 -4.36 2.13
N ASP A 200 18.93 -4.44 2.29
CA ASP A 200 19.76 -3.29 2.63
C ASP A 200 20.11 -2.53 1.35
N GLU A 201 19.32 -1.51 1.05
CA GLU A 201 19.46 -0.67 -0.14
C GLU A 201 20.42 0.50 0.05
N TYR A 202 20.99 0.65 1.25
CA TYR A 202 22.00 1.65 1.54
C TYR A 202 23.41 1.22 1.11
N GLN A 203 23.77 -0.04 1.31
CA GLN A 203 25.10 -0.58 0.97
C GLN A 203 25.35 -0.59 -0.55
N THR A 204 26.65 -0.70 -0.95
CA THR A 204 27.06 -0.65 -2.36
C THR A 204 27.91 -1.81 -2.82
N ASP A 205 28.17 -2.80 -1.98
CA ASP A 205 29.20 -3.81 -2.18
C ASP A 205 28.67 -5.20 -2.54
N HIS A 206 27.38 -5.49 -2.29
CA HIS A 206 26.82 -6.80 -2.62
C HIS A 206 25.34 -6.73 -3.02
N VAL A 207 24.87 -7.75 -3.72
CA VAL A 207 23.45 -7.98 -3.97
C VAL A 207 22.81 -8.43 -2.68
N ASP A 208 21.72 -7.76 -2.26
CA ASP A 208 20.91 -8.20 -1.14
C ASP A 208 19.50 -8.59 -1.59
N TRP A 209 18.76 -9.26 -0.72
CA TRP A 209 17.41 -9.72 -1.02
C TRP A 209 16.48 -9.45 0.15
N GLY A 210 15.20 -9.39 -0.17
CA GLY A 210 14.15 -9.23 0.81
C GLY A 210 12.91 -10.02 0.42
N PHE A 211 11.94 -10.02 1.31
CA PHE A 211 10.59 -10.52 1.03
C PHE A 211 9.59 -9.84 1.95
N ARG A 212 8.35 -9.79 1.52
CA ARG A 212 7.21 -9.39 2.36
C ARG A 212 6.03 -10.31 2.10
N ILE A 213 5.39 -10.71 3.20
CA ILE A 213 4.12 -11.41 3.20
C ILE A 213 3.20 -10.61 4.11
N SER A 214 2.10 -10.10 3.58
CA SER A 214 1.04 -9.45 4.37
C SER A 214 -0.21 -10.30 4.39
N ALA A 215 -0.86 -10.35 5.53
CA ALA A 215 -2.17 -10.96 5.72
C ALA A 215 -3.10 -9.90 6.28
N LEU A 216 -4.27 -9.73 5.66
CA LEU A 216 -5.31 -8.80 6.07
C LEU A 216 -6.60 -9.54 6.32
N TYR A 217 -7.22 -9.30 7.47
CA TYR A 217 -8.58 -9.73 7.78
C TYR A 217 -9.39 -8.52 8.25
N GLY A 218 -10.59 -8.35 7.73
CA GLY A 218 -11.45 -7.24 8.12
C GLY A 218 -12.45 -6.89 7.03
N LEU A 219 -13.08 -5.71 7.14
CA LEU A 219 -13.97 -5.18 6.12
C LEU A 219 -13.19 -4.80 4.87
N ASP A 220 -12.00 -4.28 5.03
CA ASP A 220 -11.18 -3.70 3.97
C ASP A 220 -10.63 -4.72 2.98
N TYR A 221 -10.69 -6.05 3.28
CA TYR A 221 -10.40 -7.07 2.27
C TYR A 221 -11.18 -6.85 0.98
N ARG A 222 -12.34 -6.17 1.06
CA ARG A 222 -13.24 -5.89 -0.06
C ARG A 222 -12.62 -4.98 -1.11
N PHE A 223 -11.63 -4.22 -0.72
CA PHE A 223 -10.92 -3.25 -1.56
C PHE A 223 -9.57 -3.75 -2.05
N THR A 224 -9.02 -4.81 -1.43
CA THR A 224 -7.72 -5.39 -1.81
C THR A 224 -7.83 -6.60 -2.72
N ILE A 225 -8.99 -7.28 -2.75
CA ILE A 225 -9.14 -8.61 -3.35
C ILE A 225 -8.80 -8.65 -4.84
N SER A 226 -7.93 -9.56 -5.22
CA SER A 226 -7.64 -9.86 -6.62
C SER A 226 -8.53 -11.00 -7.11
N LYS A 227 -9.06 -10.86 -8.32
CA LYS A 227 -9.86 -11.91 -8.95
C LYS A 227 -9.01 -13.14 -9.21
N GLY A 228 -9.47 -14.29 -8.74
CA GLY A 228 -8.73 -15.55 -8.81
C GLY A 228 -7.94 -15.89 -7.55
N LEU A 229 -7.80 -14.94 -6.59
CA LEU A 229 -7.16 -15.18 -5.31
C LEU A 229 -8.13 -14.77 -4.18
N PHE A 230 -8.58 -15.71 -3.36
CA PHE A 230 -9.57 -15.53 -2.27
C PHE A 230 -10.88 -14.81 -2.69
N SER A 231 -11.06 -14.49 -3.95
CA SER A 231 -12.08 -13.60 -4.47
C SER A 231 -13.53 -14.10 -4.35
N SER A 232 -13.74 -15.39 -4.08
CA SER A 232 -15.08 -15.96 -3.88
C SER A 232 -15.80 -15.35 -2.67
N GLN A 233 -15.10 -14.96 -1.63
CA GLN A 233 -15.65 -14.30 -0.45
C GLN A 233 -16.43 -13.04 -0.84
N LEU A 234 -15.84 -12.19 -1.70
CA LEU A 234 -16.50 -10.98 -2.18
C LEU A 234 -17.37 -11.23 -3.41
N LEU A 235 -16.83 -11.85 -4.47
CA LEU A 235 -17.48 -11.89 -5.77
C LEU A 235 -18.66 -12.87 -5.84
N LYS A 236 -18.63 -13.91 -5.05
CA LYS A 236 -19.69 -14.93 -5.02
C LYS A 236 -20.60 -14.81 -3.80
N TYR A 237 -20.02 -14.66 -2.61
CA TYR A 237 -20.77 -14.71 -1.36
C TYR A 237 -21.06 -13.32 -0.79
N ASN A 238 -20.32 -12.28 -1.19
CA ASN A 238 -20.46 -10.91 -0.71
C ASN A 238 -20.37 -10.81 0.82
N GLU A 239 -19.39 -11.51 1.40
CA GLU A 239 -19.18 -11.52 2.84
C GLU A 239 -18.78 -10.14 3.36
N LYS A 240 -19.23 -9.78 4.56
CA LYS A 240 -18.90 -8.49 5.18
C LYS A 240 -17.41 -8.43 5.50
N TYR A 241 -16.95 -9.41 6.24
CA TYR A 241 -15.54 -9.58 6.63
C TYR A 241 -14.92 -10.71 5.85
N GLY A 242 -13.66 -10.61 5.54
CA GLY A 242 -12.93 -11.65 4.83
C GLY A 242 -11.43 -11.47 4.94
N PHE A 243 -10.72 -12.29 4.19
CA PHE A 243 -9.28 -12.41 4.24
C PHE A 243 -8.66 -12.13 2.87
N ASP A 244 -7.51 -11.45 2.85
CA ASP A 244 -6.65 -11.31 1.68
C ASP A 244 -5.17 -11.32 2.06
N MET A 245 -4.30 -11.49 1.06
CA MET A 245 -2.85 -11.35 1.16
C MET A 245 -2.41 -10.33 0.09
N PRO A 246 -2.57 -9.03 0.33
CA PRO A 246 -2.33 -8.00 -0.69
C PRO A 246 -0.87 -7.89 -1.14
N MET A 247 0.08 -8.29 -0.31
CA MET A 247 1.49 -8.31 -0.66
C MET A 247 2.11 -9.67 -0.37
N VAL A 248 2.64 -10.30 -1.41
CA VAL A 248 3.44 -11.54 -1.33
C VAL A 248 4.50 -11.44 -2.41
N TYR A 249 5.68 -10.98 -2.06
CA TYR A 249 6.75 -10.74 -3.03
C TYR A 249 8.15 -10.97 -2.46
N PHE A 250 9.11 -11.10 -3.39
CA PHE A 250 10.54 -11.06 -3.14
C PHE A 250 11.13 -9.80 -3.78
N ASP A 251 12.08 -9.19 -3.10
CA ASP A 251 12.89 -8.08 -3.58
C ASP A 251 14.34 -8.51 -3.74
N PHE A 252 14.97 -8.02 -4.83
CA PHE A 252 16.40 -8.18 -5.08
C PHE A 252 17.01 -6.80 -5.32
N TYR A 253 17.91 -6.41 -4.46
CA TYR A 253 18.65 -5.17 -4.58
C TYR A 253 20.00 -5.39 -5.25
N VAL A 254 20.30 -4.63 -6.31
CA VAL A 254 21.52 -4.69 -7.11
C VAL A 254 22.20 -3.32 -7.08
N PRO A 255 23.25 -3.11 -6.27
CA PRO A 255 23.89 -1.80 -6.06
C PRO A 255 24.70 -1.30 -7.25
N GLY A 256 25.10 -2.19 -8.17
CA GLY A 256 25.99 -1.88 -9.30
C GLY A 256 25.30 -1.26 -10.52
N ILE A 257 23.99 -1.08 -10.51
CA ILE A 257 23.21 -0.51 -11.62
C ILE A 257 22.86 0.93 -11.27
N PHE A 258 23.51 1.92 -11.91
CA PHE A 258 23.41 3.35 -11.59
C PHE A 258 23.64 3.61 -10.09
N GLU A 259 22.70 4.29 -9.43
CA GLU A 259 22.73 4.51 -7.98
C GLU A 259 22.12 3.33 -7.18
N GLY A 260 21.64 2.32 -7.86
CA GLY A 260 21.03 1.10 -7.34
C GLY A 260 19.76 0.72 -8.08
N MET A 261 19.44 -0.56 -8.08
CA MET A 261 18.23 -1.13 -8.67
C MET A 261 17.58 -2.11 -7.71
N ASN A 262 16.27 -1.98 -7.49
CA ASN A 262 15.46 -2.99 -6.83
C ASN A 262 14.61 -3.72 -7.89
N ILE A 263 14.46 -5.02 -7.75
CA ILE A 263 13.60 -5.86 -8.59
C ILE A 263 12.65 -6.59 -7.66
N ARG A 264 11.35 -6.30 -7.78
CA ARG A 264 10.28 -6.94 -7.02
C ARG A 264 9.55 -7.97 -7.89
N ILE A 265 9.33 -9.16 -7.34
CA ILE A 265 8.66 -10.28 -8.02
C ILE A 265 7.58 -10.83 -7.13
N GLY A 266 6.33 -10.81 -7.57
CA GLY A 266 5.19 -11.34 -6.84
C GLY A 266 3.95 -10.46 -6.94
N ARG A 267 3.10 -10.50 -5.90
CA ARG A 267 1.95 -9.62 -5.75
C ARG A 267 2.33 -8.42 -4.89
N TYR A 268 2.13 -7.24 -5.42
CA TYR A 268 2.47 -5.97 -4.79
C TYR A 268 1.35 -4.94 -5.02
N ILE A 269 1.33 -3.90 -4.17
CA ILE A 269 0.43 -2.76 -4.33
C ILE A 269 0.87 -1.96 -5.55
N SER A 270 -0.06 -1.54 -6.38
CA SER A 270 0.19 -0.71 -7.56
C SER A 270 0.79 0.63 -7.20
N VAL A 271 1.21 1.36 -8.19
CA VAL A 271 1.96 2.62 -8.05
C VAL A 271 1.23 3.75 -8.77
N PRO A 272 1.42 4.97 -8.37
CA PRO A 272 1.74 5.60 -7.09
C PRO A 272 0.49 6.24 -6.49
N ASP A 273 0.28 6.14 -5.20
CA ASP A 273 -0.80 6.82 -4.51
C ASP A 273 -0.25 7.71 -3.39
N ILE A 274 -0.96 8.81 -3.09
CA ILE A 274 -0.73 9.61 -1.89
C ILE A 274 -1.59 9.13 -0.70
N GLU A 275 -2.50 8.21 -0.96
CA GLU A 275 -3.27 7.47 0.04
C GLU A 275 -2.82 6.01 0.13
N ALA A 276 -3.18 5.34 1.19
CA ALA A 276 -2.81 3.96 1.44
C ALA A 276 -3.99 3.08 1.80
N GLN A 277 -3.95 1.85 1.29
CA GLN A 277 -4.83 0.80 1.78
C GLN A 277 -4.59 0.45 3.26
N LEU A 278 -3.35 0.57 3.68
CA LEU A 278 -2.93 0.14 5.00
C LEU A 278 -3.07 1.30 5.96
N ALA A 279 -3.95 1.15 6.93
CA ALA A 279 -4.42 2.20 7.81
C ALA A 279 -3.33 3.10 8.42
N PRO A 280 -2.22 2.56 8.96
CA PRO A 280 -1.19 3.39 9.57
C PRO A 280 -0.46 4.32 8.61
N ASN A 281 -0.63 4.08 7.31
CA ASN A 281 0.05 4.82 6.26
C ASN A 281 -0.89 5.85 5.61
N ASN A 282 -2.12 5.95 6.06
CA ASN A 282 -3.09 6.91 5.53
C ASN A 282 -3.30 8.06 6.52
N PRO A 283 -3.23 9.31 6.06
CA PRO A 283 -3.33 10.47 6.96
C PRO A 283 -4.74 10.72 7.51
N MET A 284 -5.76 10.10 6.92
CA MET A 284 -7.16 10.20 7.34
C MET A 284 -7.78 8.80 7.37
N TYR A 285 -8.86 8.62 8.14
CA TYR A 285 -9.55 7.33 8.23
C TYR A 285 -10.22 6.96 6.92
N THR A 286 -11.01 7.85 6.34
CA THR A 286 -11.67 7.59 5.07
C THR A 286 -10.75 7.89 3.88
N HIS A 287 -11.12 7.34 2.72
CA HIS A 287 -10.38 7.50 1.47
C HIS A 287 -11.15 8.36 0.47
N SER A 288 -10.43 8.98 -0.46
CA SER A 288 -11.01 9.65 -1.62
C SER A 288 -11.69 8.65 -2.57
N LEU A 289 -12.57 9.13 -3.43
CA LEU A 289 -13.09 8.33 -4.54
C LEU A 289 -11.99 8.01 -5.55
N LEU A 290 -11.02 8.93 -5.73
CA LEU A 290 -9.84 8.74 -6.54
C LEU A 290 -9.15 7.44 -6.14
N TYR A 291 -8.72 7.33 -4.90
CA TYR A 291 -8.06 6.15 -4.37
C TYR A 291 -8.96 4.89 -4.40
N THR A 292 -10.24 5.05 -4.05
CA THR A 292 -11.20 3.96 -4.03
C THR A 292 -11.34 3.24 -5.36
N PHE A 293 -11.19 3.95 -6.47
CA PHE A 293 -11.40 3.42 -7.81
C PHE A 293 -10.13 3.18 -8.60
N ASP A 294 -8.99 3.51 -8.03
CA ASP A 294 -7.69 3.17 -8.58
C ASP A 294 -7.45 1.64 -8.64
N PRO A 295 -6.64 1.12 -9.59
CA PRO A 295 -6.14 -0.23 -9.57
C PRO A 295 -5.28 -0.48 -8.32
N PHE A 296 -5.62 -1.52 -7.55
CA PHE A 296 -5.02 -1.65 -6.22
C PHE A 296 -3.80 -2.57 -6.16
N THR A 297 -3.85 -3.77 -6.75
CA THR A 297 -2.73 -4.71 -6.74
C THR A 297 -2.37 -5.20 -8.13
N GLN A 298 -1.09 -5.57 -8.28
CA GLN A 298 -0.57 -6.21 -9.48
C GLN A 298 0.21 -7.47 -9.11
N GLU A 299 0.16 -8.49 -9.97
CA GLU A 299 1.00 -9.69 -9.86
C GLU A 299 1.95 -9.73 -11.04
N GLY A 300 3.26 -9.62 -10.79
CA GLY A 300 4.23 -9.54 -11.86
C GLY A 300 5.65 -9.27 -11.38
N ILE A 301 6.36 -8.53 -12.21
CA ILE A 301 7.74 -8.08 -11.95
C ILE A 301 7.77 -6.58 -12.16
N ILE A 302 8.28 -5.85 -11.18
CA ILE A 302 8.51 -4.42 -11.26
C ILE A 302 9.92 -4.10 -10.79
N SER A 303 10.58 -3.15 -11.47
CA SER A 303 11.92 -2.72 -11.15
C SER A 303 11.95 -1.23 -10.93
N THR A 304 12.62 -0.82 -9.87
CA THR A 304 12.91 0.58 -9.55
C THR A 304 14.41 0.81 -9.72
N VAL A 305 14.80 1.80 -10.49
CA VAL A 305 16.20 2.17 -10.73
C VAL A 305 16.41 3.62 -10.33
N LYS A 306 17.30 3.85 -9.38
CA LYS A 306 17.77 5.20 -9.05
C LYS A 306 18.88 5.58 -10.02
N LEU A 307 18.56 6.47 -10.95
CA LEU A 307 19.49 6.90 -12.02
C LEU A 307 20.52 7.92 -11.51
N THR A 308 20.06 8.81 -10.64
CA THR A 308 20.87 9.88 -10.02
C THR A 308 20.31 10.16 -8.62
N PRO A 309 20.93 10.98 -7.79
CA PRO A 309 20.33 11.38 -6.50
C PRO A 309 18.90 11.92 -6.60
N ASN A 310 18.55 12.56 -7.74
CA ASN A 310 17.27 13.24 -7.92
C ASN A 310 16.27 12.47 -8.78
N TRP A 311 16.72 11.55 -9.64
CA TRP A 311 15.87 10.88 -10.61
C TRP A 311 15.81 9.38 -10.39
N SER A 312 14.60 8.86 -10.36
CA SER A 312 14.32 7.43 -10.39
C SER A 312 13.35 7.09 -11.50
N ILE A 313 13.45 5.88 -12.03
CA ILE A 313 12.47 5.30 -12.96
C ILE A 313 11.96 3.99 -12.39
N GLN A 314 10.71 3.69 -12.70
CA GLN A 314 10.12 2.41 -12.37
C GLN A 314 9.44 1.84 -13.62
N PHE A 315 9.64 0.55 -13.86
CA PHE A 315 9.04 -0.15 -15.00
C PHE A 315 8.75 -1.59 -14.63
N GLY A 316 7.68 -2.12 -15.19
CA GLY A 316 7.24 -3.47 -14.85
C GLY A 316 6.28 -4.06 -15.86
N VAL A 317 5.99 -5.34 -15.63
CA VAL A 317 4.96 -6.10 -16.33
C VAL A 317 4.20 -6.95 -15.34
N SER A 318 2.88 -7.01 -15.49
CA SER A 318 1.99 -7.75 -14.61
C SER A 318 0.90 -8.50 -15.39
N ALA A 319 0.16 -9.33 -14.69
CA ALA A 319 -1.00 -10.05 -15.22
C ALA A 319 -2.26 -9.17 -15.34
N GLY A 320 -2.17 -7.89 -14.96
CA GLY A 320 -3.27 -6.93 -14.94
C GLY A 320 -3.59 -6.44 -13.53
N ASN A 321 -4.57 -5.55 -13.47
CA ASN A 321 -4.98 -4.91 -12.23
C ASN A 321 -5.94 -5.79 -11.44
N ASP A 322 -5.67 -6.01 -10.16
CA ASP A 322 -6.50 -6.80 -9.25
C ASP A 322 -6.84 -8.19 -9.80
N GLN A 323 -5.85 -8.85 -10.40
CA GLN A 323 -6.01 -10.17 -11.01
C GLN A 323 -4.86 -11.09 -10.67
N ALA A 324 -5.20 -12.34 -10.33
CA ALA A 324 -4.21 -13.39 -10.18
C ALA A 324 -3.67 -13.82 -11.55
N ILE A 325 -2.39 -14.12 -11.62
CA ILE A 325 -1.69 -14.51 -12.86
C ILE A 325 -2.34 -15.71 -13.57
N TRP A 326 -3.03 -16.58 -12.84
CA TRP A 326 -3.74 -17.74 -13.36
C TRP A 326 -5.21 -17.49 -13.71
N ASP A 327 -5.75 -16.29 -13.47
CA ASP A 327 -7.14 -15.99 -13.82
C ASP A 327 -7.30 -15.87 -15.35
N SER A 328 -8.41 -16.36 -15.86
CA SER A 328 -8.70 -16.36 -17.30
C SER A 328 -8.93 -14.95 -17.89
N SER A 329 -9.16 -13.96 -17.05
CA SER A 329 -9.28 -12.54 -17.45
C SER A 329 -7.98 -11.76 -17.34
N ALA A 330 -6.89 -12.40 -16.90
CA ALA A 330 -5.57 -11.77 -16.85
C ALA A 330 -5.15 -11.21 -18.22
N ARG A 331 -4.60 -10.01 -18.22
CA ARG A 331 -4.09 -9.30 -19.40
C ARG A 331 -2.71 -8.76 -19.11
N LEU A 332 -1.79 -8.99 -20.02
CA LEU A 332 -0.45 -8.41 -19.91
C LEU A 332 -0.58 -6.89 -19.79
N THR A 333 -0.05 -6.35 -18.71
CA THR A 333 -0.11 -4.93 -18.38
C THR A 333 1.29 -4.42 -18.10
N GLY A 334 1.65 -3.30 -18.72
CA GLY A 334 2.92 -2.61 -18.48
C GLY A 334 2.74 -1.47 -17.50
N THR A 335 3.79 -1.21 -16.70
CA THR A 335 3.92 -0.06 -15.82
C THR A 335 5.18 0.72 -16.18
N PHE A 336 5.10 2.05 -16.25
CA PHE A 336 6.25 2.92 -16.43
C PHE A 336 6.06 4.24 -15.71
N MET A 337 6.94 4.54 -14.75
CA MET A 337 6.89 5.75 -13.94
C MET A 337 8.26 6.44 -13.90
N VAL A 338 8.24 7.74 -13.69
CA VAL A 338 9.41 8.59 -13.46
C VAL A 338 9.21 9.41 -12.20
N GLN A 339 10.19 9.40 -11.32
CA GLN A 339 10.19 10.25 -10.13
C GLN A 339 11.33 11.28 -10.21
N TYR A 340 11.03 12.48 -9.78
CA TYR A 340 12.00 13.55 -9.53
C TYR A 340 11.84 14.07 -8.11
N ILE A 341 12.94 14.15 -7.37
CA ILE A 341 13.02 14.81 -6.06
C ILE A 341 13.97 15.98 -6.18
N SER A 342 13.54 17.17 -5.75
CA SER A 342 14.36 18.39 -5.85
C SER A 342 15.59 18.33 -4.94
N PRO A 343 16.72 18.99 -5.31
CA PRO A 343 17.95 18.97 -4.52
C PRO A 343 17.80 19.59 -3.12
N ASN A 344 16.83 20.46 -2.93
CA ASN A 344 16.52 21.05 -1.61
C ASN A 344 15.50 20.24 -0.82
N ASN A 345 15.09 19.07 -1.32
CA ASN A 345 14.10 18.18 -0.73
C ASN A 345 12.75 18.85 -0.41
N MET A 346 12.34 19.83 -1.21
CA MET A 346 11.06 20.52 -1.04
C MET A 346 9.96 19.96 -1.95
N ASP A 347 10.34 19.34 -3.06
CA ASP A 347 9.42 18.82 -4.07
C ASP A 347 9.74 17.38 -4.45
N SER A 348 8.69 16.57 -4.58
CA SER A 348 8.72 15.27 -5.24
C SER A 348 7.61 15.21 -6.27
N VAL A 349 7.93 14.83 -7.49
CA VAL A 349 6.97 14.60 -8.58
C VAL A 349 7.15 13.16 -9.05
N TYR A 350 6.06 12.42 -9.10
CA TYR A 350 6.05 11.05 -9.57
C TYR A 350 4.92 10.90 -10.60
N ILE A 351 5.24 10.55 -11.84
CA ILE A 351 4.31 10.59 -12.96
C ILE A 351 4.57 9.48 -13.96
N GLY A 352 3.52 8.95 -14.55
CA GLY A 352 3.62 7.98 -15.63
C GLY A 352 2.34 7.22 -15.90
N ALA A 353 2.50 5.97 -16.30
CA ALA A 353 1.41 5.04 -16.55
C ALA A 353 1.52 3.86 -15.57
N ASN A 354 0.58 3.77 -14.64
CA ASN A 354 0.45 2.64 -13.73
C ASN A 354 -0.02 1.39 -14.50
N SER A 355 -0.89 1.56 -15.50
CA SER A 355 -1.42 0.45 -16.29
C SER A 355 -1.54 0.78 -17.77
N VAL A 356 -0.76 0.09 -18.60
CA VAL A 356 -0.88 0.10 -20.06
C VAL A 356 -1.12 -1.31 -20.55
N ASN A 357 -2.30 -1.55 -21.13
CA ASN A 357 -2.74 -2.85 -21.62
C ASN A 357 -3.56 -2.69 -22.92
N ASP A 358 -4.41 -3.64 -23.30
CA ASP A 358 -5.26 -3.50 -24.49
C ASP A 358 -6.46 -2.55 -24.28
N GLY A 359 -6.80 -2.21 -23.03
CA GLY A 359 -7.91 -1.32 -22.67
C GLY A 359 -9.30 -1.85 -22.97
N GLU A 360 -9.43 -3.09 -23.41
CA GLU A 360 -10.71 -3.71 -23.77
C GLU A 360 -11.45 -4.17 -22.50
N PHE A 361 -12.77 -4.12 -22.56
CA PHE A 361 -13.64 -4.48 -21.43
C PHE A 361 -13.30 -5.86 -20.86
N SER A 362 -12.82 -5.86 -19.63
CA SER A 362 -12.52 -7.03 -18.82
C SER A 362 -12.58 -6.65 -17.35
N PHE A 363 -12.25 -7.58 -16.45
CA PHE A 363 -12.17 -7.28 -15.04
C PHE A 363 -11.03 -6.30 -14.79
N ASN A 364 -11.34 -5.10 -14.31
CA ASN A 364 -10.43 -3.99 -13.99
C ASN A 364 -9.31 -3.72 -15.04
N ASN A 365 -9.57 -3.98 -16.31
CA ASN A 365 -8.60 -3.84 -17.40
C ASN A 365 -8.57 -2.39 -17.91
N VAL A 366 -8.28 -1.46 -17.03
CA VAL A 366 -8.20 -0.02 -17.34
C VAL A 366 -6.82 0.36 -17.87
N GLN A 367 -6.81 1.40 -18.72
CA GLN A 367 -5.63 2.23 -18.92
C GLN A 367 -5.60 3.23 -17.79
N ASP A 368 -4.45 3.41 -17.15
CA ASP A 368 -4.29 4.30 -16.03
C ASP A 368 -3.03 5.13 -16.16
N TYR A 369 -3.20 6.46 -16.17
CA TYR A 369 -2.16 7.47 -16.23
C TYR A 369 -2.29 8.36 -15.02
N VAL A 370 -1.26 8.40 -14.20
CA VAL A 370 -1.30 9.00 -12.87
C VAL A 370 -0.08 9.87 -12.60
N GLY A 371 -0.25 10.86 -11.76
CA GLY A 371 0.83 11.70 -11.27
C GLY A 371 0.55 12.22 -9.89
N THR A 372 1.61 12.25 -9.06
CA THR A 372 1.60 12.84 -7.73
C THR A 372 2.60 13.97 -7.64
N TRP A 373 2.27 14.97 -6.85
CA TRP A 373 3.17 16.06 -6.47
C TRP A 373 3.09 16.29 -4.98
N THR A 374 4.23 16.13 -4.31
CA THR A 374 4.40 16.48 -2.90
C THR A 374 5.23 17.74 -2.81
N HIS A 375 4.75 18.73 -2.03
CA HIS A 375 5.47 19.98 -1.79
C HIS A 375 5.53 20.31 -0.30
N LYS A 376 6.74 20.54 0.20
CA LYS A 376 7.01 20.98 1.56
C LYS A 376 7.17 22.50 1.58
N PHE A 377 6.15 23.24 2.05
CA PHE A 377 6.26 24.68 2.21
C PHE A 377 7.23 25.08 3.32
N ASN A 378 7.20 24.33 4.42
CA ASN A 378 8.08 24.45 5.58
C ASN A 378 7.89 23.24 6.50
N ASP A 379 8.50 23.24 7.69
CA ASP A 379 8.41 22.13 8.65
C ASP A 379 7.02 21.96 9.31
N ILE A 380 6.09 22.87 9.05
CA ILE A 380 4.74 22.85 9.62
C ILE A 380 3.70 22.49 8.55
N VAL A 381 3.87 23.01 7.33
CA VAL A 381 2.86 22.91 6.27
C VAL A 381 3.42 22.16 5.08
N ASN A 382 2.74 21.10 4.70
CA ASN A 382 3.04 20.25 3.53
C ASN A 382 1.78 20.04 2.70
N MET A 383 1.95 19.72 1.43
CA MET A 383 0.89 19.46 0.49
C MET A 383 1.21 18.21 -0.33
N GLN A 384 0.18 17.42 -0.60
CA GLN A 384 0.24 16.35 -1.61
C GLN A 384 -0.93 16.49 -2.56
N THR A 385 -0.68 16.25 -3.82
CA THR A 385 -1.71 16.26 -4.86
C THR A 385 -1.51 15.05 -5.75
N GLU A 386 -2.59 14.38 -6.03
CA GLU A 386 -2.63 13.29 -7.00
C GLU A 386 -3.70 13.53 -8.03
N ALA A 387 -3.43 13.17 -9.27
CA ALA A 387 -4.39 13.19 -10.35
C ALA A 387 -4.18 11.99 -11.26
N TRP A 388 -5.27 11.38 -11.69
CA TRP A 388 -5.21 10.35 -12.70
C TRP A 388 -6.28 10.52 -13.79
N TYR A 389 -5.99 9.89 -14.92
CA TYR A 389 -6.92 9.69 -16.02
C TYR A 389 -6.97 8.21 -16.35
N MET A 390 -8.17 7.63 -16.26
CA MET A 390 -8.40 6.23 -16.59
C MET A 390 -9.46 6.07 -17.69
N TYR A 391 -9.38 4.97 -18.41
CA TYR A 391 -10.45 4.59 -19.33
C TYR A 391 -10.47 3.10 -19.63
N MET A 392 -11.63 2.62 -20.06
CA MET A 392 -11.85 1.29 -20.62
C MET A 392 -12.68 1.39 -21.89
N ARG A 393 -12.41 0.53 -22.88
CA ARG A 393 -13.14 0.47 -24.16
C ARG A 393 -14.03 -0.75 -24.24
N GLY A 394 -15.01 -0.72 -25.12
CA GLY A 394 -15.90 -1.86 -25.35
C GLY A 394 -16.81 -2.19 -24.16
N VAL A 395 -17.02 -1.27 -23.22
CA VAL A 395 -17.87 -1.47 -22.05
C VAL A 395 -19.33 -1.67 -22.51
N PRO A 396 -19.98 -2.79 -22.13
CA PRO A 396 -21.33 -3.10 -22.58
C PRO A 396 -22.35 -1.99 -22.27
N GLY A 397 -23.03 -1.51 -23.29
CA GLY A 397 -24.03 -0.43 -23.19
C GLY A 397 -23.46 0.98 -23.04
N ILE A 398 -22.13 1.13 -22.95
CA ILE A 398 -21.44 2.42 -22.77
C ILE A 398 -20.46 2.67 -23.93
N GLY A 399 -19.68 1.65 -24.33
CA GLY A 399 -18.61 1.76 -25.30
C GLY A 399 -17.31 2.24 -24.68
N TRP A 400 -17.02 3.52 -24.77
CA TRP A 400 -15.85 4.15 -24.12
C TRP A 400 -16.24 4.75 -22.77
N ALA A 401 -15.56 4.35 -21.72
CA ALA A 401 -15.80 4.79 -20.36
C ALA A 401 -14.55 5.50 -19.81
N PRO A 402 -14.44 6.82 -20.03
CA PRO A 402 -13.39 7.63 -19.43
C PRO A 402 -13.78 8.09 -18.04
N GLU A 403 -12.77 8.33 -17.21
CA GLU A 403 -12.90 8.88 -15.87
C GLU A 403 -11.63 9.63 -15.52
N TRP A 404 -11.73 10.65 -14.69
CA TRP A 404 -10.58 11.37 -14.17
C TRP A 404 -10.87 11.94 -12.79
N ALA A 405 -9.82 12.08 -12.02
CA ALA A 405 -9.90 12.61 -10.67
C ALA A 405 -8.67 13.41 -10.29
N VAL A 406 -8.84 14.28 -9.32
CA VAL A 406 -7.78 14.96 -8.61
C VAL A 406 -8.12 15.03 -7.14
N VAL A 407 -7.17 14.68 -6.29
CA VAL A 407 -7.25 14.86 -4.84
C VAL A 407 -6.06 15.70 -4.37
N ASN A 408 -6.32 16.58 -3.41
CA ASN A 408 -5.32 17.43 -2.78
C ASN A 408 -5.42 17.31 -1.26
N TYR A 409 -4.29 17.12 -0.62
CA TYR A 409 -4.11 17.15 0.82
C TYR A 409 -3.27 18.36 1.24
N LEU A 410 -3.70 19.01 2.29
CA LEU A 410 -2.89 19.97 3.04
C LEU A 410 -2.71 19.44 4.46
N PHE A 411 -1.48 19.31 4.89
CA PHE A 411 -1.07 18.84 6.21
C PHE A 411 -0.51 19.99 7.03
N VAL A 412 -1.02 20.18 8.22
CA VAL A 412 -0.54 21.22 9.17
C VAL A 412 -0.13 20.53 10.47
N ARG A 413 1.15 20.54 10.77
CA ARG A 413 1.69 20.01 12.02
C ARG A 413 1.31 20.93 13.19
N LEU A 414 0.39 20.50 14.03
CA LEU A 414 -0.01 21.24 15.25
C LEU A 414 0.93 20.96 16.42
N SER A 415 1.46 19.74 16.50
CA SER A 415 2.45 19.32 17.51
C SER A 415 3.30 18.17 16.96
N LYS A 416 4.19 17.60 17.80
CA LYS A 416 5.01 16.44 17.43
C LYS A 416 4.19 15.17 17.11
N ASN A 417 2.99 15.09 17.66
CA ASN A 417 2.13 13.91 17.57
C ASN A 417 0.69 14.25 17.13
N THR A 418 0.50 15.40 16.50
CA THR A 418 -0.83 15.85 16.05
C THR A 418 -0.70 16.62 14.75
N TYR A 419 -1.48 16.22 13.75
CA TYR A 419 -1.62 16.93 12.49
C TYR A 419 -3.08 17.25 12.21
N LEU A 420 -3.31 18.40 11.61
CA LEU A 420 -4.55 18.77 10.97
C LEU A 420 -4.41 18.45 9.49
N ASN A 421 -5.33 17.66 8.96
CA ASN A 421 -5.36 17.22 7.58
C ASN A 421 -6.61 17.78 6.91
N ILE A 422 -6.44 18.33 5.72
CA ILE A 422 -7.54 18.85 4.90
C ILE A 422 -7.43 18.14 3.54
N ARG A 423 -8.50 17.46 3.12
CA ARG A 423 -8.61 16.80 1.83
C ARG A 423 -9.68 17.46 0.98
N ASN A 424 -9.37 17.65 -0.29
CA ASN A 424 -10.31 18.13 -1.29
C ASN A 424 -10.19 17.26 -2.53
N GLU A 425 -11.31 16.81 -3.04
CA GLU A 425 -11.36 15.95 -4.21
C GLU A 425 -12.36 16.46 -5.25
N TYR A 426 -12.04 16.17 -6.50
CA TYR A 426 -12.93 16.26 -7.64
C TYR A 426 -12.81 15.00 -8.49
N PHE A 427 -13.93 14.33 -8.75
CA PHE A 427 -13.98 13.07 -9.47
C PHE A 427 -15.08 13.09 -10.53
N ASP A 428 -14.76 12.81 -11.80
CA ASP A 428 -15.70 12.71 -12.92
C ASP A 428 -15.82 11.24 -13.37
N ASP A 429 -16.90 10.59 -12.96
CA ASP A 429 -17.33 9.31 -13.52
C ASP A 429 -18.22 9.53 -14.75
N ALA A 430 -17.59 9.95 -15.85
CA ALA A 430 -18.26 10.36 -17.07
C ALA A 430 -19.17 9.28 -17.70
N ALA A 431 -18.97 8.03 -17.32
CA ALA A 431 -19.73 6.88 -17.79
C ALA A 431 -20.61 6.23 -16.71
N GLY A 432 -20.38 6.54 -15.44
CA GLY A 432 -21.01 5.87 -14.31
C GLY A 432 -20.50 4.43 -14.09
N GLN A 433 -19.30 4.16 -14.55
CA GLN A 433 -18.74 2.81 -14.50
C GLN A 433 -18.24 2.46 -13.09
N ARG A 434 -17.67 3.41 -12.36
CA ARG A 434 -17.07 3.23 -11.05
C ARG A 434 -18.10 3.34 -9.93
N THR A 435 -18.76 4.47 -9.84
CA THR A 435 -19.76 4.76 -8.81
C THR A 435 -21.12 4.09 -9.09
N GLY A 436 -21.39 3.74 -10.34
CA GLY A 436 -22.68 3.25 -10.83
C GLY A 436 -23.70 4.37 -11.07
N VAL A 437 -23.26 5.64 -11.02
CA VAL A 437 -24.05 6.83 -11.37
C VAL A 437 -23.14 7.78 -12.14
N LYS A 438 -23.49 8.04 -13.40
CA LYS A 438 -22.79 9.02 -14.22
C LYS A 438 -22.98 10.41 -13.62
N ASP A 439 -21.93 10.95 -13.03
CA ASP A 439 -21.95 12.26 -12.39
C ASP A 439 -20.52 12.80 -12.19
N VAL A 440 -20.46 14.05 -11.79
CA VAL A 440 -19.29 14.70 -11.24
C VAL A 440 -19.46 14.77 -9.72
N TYR A 441 -18.42 14.42 -8.99
CA TYR A 441 -18.41 14.38 -7.54
C TYR A 441 -17.37 15.37 -6.99
N SER A 442 -17.64 15.93 -5.83
CA SER A 442 -16.65 16.58 -5.01
C SER A 442 -16.72 16.07 -3.58
N GLU A 443 -15.57 16.09 -2.93
CA GLU A 443 -15.42 15.75 -1.53
C GLU A 443 -14.55 16.80 -0.86
N HIS A 444 -14.90 17.14 0.40
CA HIS A 444 -14.15 18.01 1.28
C HIS A 444 -14.14 17.39 2.66
N ALA A 445 -12.95 17.10 3.17
CA ALA A 445 -12.79 16.55 4.51
C ALA A 445 -11.78 17.37 5.33
N ILE A 446 -11.99 17.39 6.62
CA ILE A 446 -11.08 17.94 7.60
C ILE A 446 -10.98 16.97 8.77
N GLY A 447 -9.78 16.60 9.15
CA GLY A 447 -9.53 15.63 10.21
C GLY A 447 -8.27 15.90 10.98
N LEU A 448 -8.10 15.15 12.05
CA LEU A 448 -6.88 15.12 12.84
C LEU A 448 -6.27 13.73 12.76
N ALA A 449 -4.94 13.65 12.71
CA ALA A 449 -4.21 12.44 13.01
C ALA A 449 -3.48 12.63 14.33
N LEU A 450 -3.76 11.76 15.28
CA LEU A 450 -3.33 11.88 16.69
C LEU A 450 -2.60 10.59 17.08
N TRP A 451 -1.39 10.74 17.64
CA TRP A 451 -0.63 9.63 18.23
C TRP A 451 -0.46 9.84 19.73
N PRO A 452 -1.39 9.35 20.57
CA PRO A 452 -1.30 9.48 22.02
C PRO A 452 -0.04 8.84 22.62
N ASN A 453 0.45 7.79 21.97
CA ASN A 453 1.66 7.06 22.33
C ASN A 453 2.27 6.40 21.08
N SER A 454 3.35 5.62 21.25
CA SER A 454 4.11 5.08 20.13
C SER A 454 3.44 3.93 19.36
N ILE A 455 2.31 3.41 19.82
CA ILE A 455 1.61 2.29 19.16
C ILE A 455 0.14 2.57 18.87
N THR A 456 -0.36 3.75 19.20
CA THR A 456 -1.78 4.07 19.05
C THR A 456 -1.95 5.28 18.15
N GLU A 457 -2.83 5.16 17.18
CA GLU A 457 -3.27 6.25 16.31
C GLU A 457 -4.78 6.40 16.36
N LEU A 458 -5.26 7.65 16.32
CA LEU A 458 -6.67 8.02 16.33
C LEU A 458 -6.90 9.09 15.27
N ARG A 459 -7.88 8.90 14.36
CA ARG A 459 -8.14 9.81 13.23
C ARG A 459 -9.62 10.21 13.15
N PRO A 460 -10.06 11.19 13.96
CA PRO A 460 -11.39 11.79 13.79
C PRO A 460 -11.41 12.73 12.59
N GLU A 461 -12.48 12.65 11.77
CA GLU A 461 -12.70 13.54 10.63
C GLU A 461 -14.16 13.89 10.41
N ILE A 462 -14.40 14.98 9.69
CA ILE A 462 -15.70 15.35 9.14
C ILE A 462 -15.54 15.44 7.64
N ARG A 463 -16.45 14.76 6.92
CA ARG A 463 -16.47 14.67 5.48
C ARG A 463 -17.78 15.15 4.91
N PHE A 464 -17.71 15.97 3.85
CA PHE A 464 -18.81 16.41 3.03
C PHE A 464 -18.61 15.95 1.60
N GLU A 465 -19.62 15.30 1.01
CA GLU A 465 -19.60 14.81 -0.35
C GLU A 465 -20.80 15.32 -1.14
N ARG A 466 -20.62 15.53 -2.45
CA ARG A 466 -21.65 15.99 -3.36
C ARG A 466 -21.54 15.38 -4.75
N ALA A 467 -22.69 14.91 -5.28
CA ALA A 467 -22.93 14.63 -6.69
C ALA A 467 -23.71 15.80 -7.31
N TYR A 468 -23.22 16.34 -8.44
CA TYR A 468 -23.74 17.60 -8.96
C TYR A 468 -25.00 17.46 -9.79
N GLN A 469 -25.17 16.37 -10.50
CA GLN A 469 -26.27 16.22 -11.49
C GLN A 469 -27.37 15.30 -10.95
N ARG A 470 -27.03 14.19 -10.32
CA ARG A 470 -27.95 13.12 -9.95
C ARG A 470 -27.89 12.79 -8.47
N GLU A 471 -28.88 12.09 -8.00
CA GLU A 471 -28.87 11.48 -6.68
C GLU A 471 -27.98 10.24 -6.72
N ALA A 472 -26.87 10.28 -6.00
CA ALA A 472 -25.87 9.21 -5.98
C ALA A 472 -25.68 8.56 -4.60
N TYR A 473 -26.00 9.27 -3.52
CA TYR A 473 -25.85 8.83 -2.14
C TYR A 473 -27.14 8.23 -1.58
N ASP A 474 -27.03 7.54 -0.44
CA ASP A 474 -28.12 6.91 0.31
C ASP A 474 -29.02 6.04 -0.59
N ASN A 475 -28.44 5.09 -1.30
CA ASN A 475 -29.11 4.26 -2.30
C ASN A 475 -29.73 5.05 -3.46
N LYS A 476 -29.10 6.15 -3.86
CA LYS A 476 -29.52 7.03 -4.97
C LYS A 476 -30.80 7.84 -4.65
N THR A 477 -30.88 8.31 -3.42
CA THR A 477 -31.97 9.18 -2.97
C THR A 477 -31.51 10.59 -2.61
N ARG A 478 -30.19 10.82 -2.53
CA ARG A 478 -29.59 12.10 -2.14
C ARG A 478 -28.44 12.50 -3.05
N LYS A 479 -28.23 13.80 -3.19
CA LYS A 479 -27.10 14.39 -3.90
C LYS A 479 -25.91 14.68 -3.00
N ASN A 480 -26.11 14.77 -1.70
CA ASN A 480 -25.10 15.15 -0.73
C ASN A 480 -25.08 14.15 0.42
N GLN A 481 -23.92 14.01 1.03
CA GLN A 481 -23.70 13.26 2.23
C GLN A 481 -22.76 14.03 3.17
N VAL A 482 -23.00 13.95 4.46
CA VAL A 482 -22.10 14.42 5.52
C VAL A 482 -21.87 13.25 6.46
N SER A 483 -20.65 13.00 6.83
CA SER A 483 -20.31 12.04 7.87
C SER A 483 -19.32 12.64 8.86
N PHE A 484 -19.36 12.13 10.08
CA PHE A 484 -18.28 12.20 11.06
C PHE A 484 -17.74 10.78 11.17
N ASP A 485 -16.46 10.62 10.93
CA ASP A 485 -15.79 9.33 10.85
C ASP A 485 -14.62 9.32 11.84
N CYS A 486 -14.34 8.19 12.46
CA CYS A 486 -13.23 8.07 13.41
C CYS A 486 -12.79 6.62 13.53
N ASP A 487 -11.49 6.39 13.50
CA ASP A 487 -10.88 5.09 13.76
C ASP A 487 -9.87 5.11 14.89
N LEU A 488 -9.53 3.93 15.33
CA LEU A 488 -8.46 3.64 16.28
C LEU A 488 -7.61 2.51 15.74
N THR A 489 -6.33 2.79 15.52
CA THR A 489 -5.31 1.81 15.13
C THR A 489 -4.37 1.54 16.29
N VAL A 490 -4.09 0.26 16.57
CA VAL A 490 -3.13 -0.17 17.60
C VAL A 490 -2.14 -1.16 17.01
N HIS A 491 -0.86 -0.82 17.08
CA HIS A 491 0.25 -1.65 16.59
C HIS A 491 0.73 -2.68 17.63
N PHE A 492 1.20 -3.84 17.15
CA PHE A 492 1.73 -4.91 18.00
C PHE A 492 3.06 -5.49 17.54
#